data_695ac2f7aa870c089db3ec1a1bf35b56
#
_entry.id   695ac2f7aa870c089db3ec1a1bf35b56
#
_cell.length_a   1.000
_cell.length_b   1.000
_cell.length_c   1.000
_cell.angle_alpha   90.00
_cell.angle_beta   90.00
_cell.angle_gamma   90.00
#
_symmetry.space_group_name_H-M   'P 1'
#
loop_
_entity.id
_entity.type
_entity.pdbx_description
1 polymer ?
#
loop_
_entity_poly.entity_id
_entity_poly.type
_entity_poly.pdbx_seq_one_letter_code
_entity_poly.pdbx_strand_id
1 'polypeptide(L)'
;MKLFRGPTASFVAAAATLAVVSGVNFNSDVSVKTTSAATKTSSTKQTAVQSAKQTSSDSAVSLAPVEPVAACSDLLAVDLTAIGGSGSNITAAEETDSDGITYCSVTGNFASTAGWQVMMPVANWTQRYMQVGCGGLCGNINIQPGAADGSAEVSNGEFALASTDMAGGSDGEFGLDEDRRVAFAYLAVHQTAETAKKLIKAYYGQEAAYSYFNGCSDGGREAVMEAIRYPNDFDGIIAGAPAMLFTFQNSFHHGWLSVSNTDDEGKRVVIADRASLLHDAVVKACDSLDGVEDGLLSDPRLCNFDPSTIECAADATDNSTCLTSAEVTAMTKFYNGPKDSGKYLTVGEEQYGSELAWSGVFVSDSYTGDIMSTNTALAAIKYLIFEEYPGDNYTLSDFDFAKSTIELLRERHPLLDAVSSDLSKFHKAGGKLILWHGWADPHISPRTTIAYHEALQKNMGKSALNEFERLYLLPGVYHCGNGEGPSAIDLVTPMLEWVESGTAPDAVETSTPASTGDSKFGQWAKSGSGAGGPPSGAALQRNLETEASASTSGSAATTVTRPVYPYPAVAKYKGAGDVNDAANFEKGGALYTKTTRSWLGEDFFKPYTPTKA
;
A
#
# COMPACT_ATOMS: atom_id res chain seq x y z
N MET A 1 -59.75 -3.86 -5.25
CA MET A 1 -60.87 -4.11 -6.22
C MET A 1 -60.49 -3.54 -7.54
N LYS A 2 -60.56 -4.39 -8.60
CA LYS A 2 -60.21 -4.25 -10.02
C LYS A 2 -58.74 -4.44 -10.41
N LEU A 3 -58.48 -5.63 -10.73
CA LEU A 3 -57.82 -6.34 -11.84
C LEU A 3 -57.92 -5.63 -13.19
N PHE A 4 -56.81 -5.59 -13.96
CA PHE A 4 -56.83 -5.89 -15.40
C PHE A 4 -55.51 -6.56 -15.84
N ARG A 5 -55.70 -7.63 -16.63
CA ARG A 5 -54.73 -8.56 -17.20
C ARG A 5 -54.14 -8.05 -18.52
N GLY A 6 -52.95 -8.49 -18.84
CA GLY A 6 -52.06 -8.73 -19.93
C GLY A 6 -52.49 -8.43 -21.39
N PRO A 7 -51.65 -8.76 -22.38
CA PRO A 7 -51.16 -10.12 -22.67
C PRO A 7 -49.71 -10.27 -23.15
N THR A 8 -49.28 -11.50 -23.10
CA THR A 8 -48.12 -12.18 -23.67
C THR A 8 -47.98 -12.09 -25.19
N ALA A 9 -46.73 -12.03 -25.67
CA ALA A 9 -46.38 -12.49 -27.02
C ALA A 9 -44.99 -13.15 -27.01
N SER A 10 -44.99 -14.45 -27.25
CA SER A 10 -43.85 -15.29 -27.62
C SER A 10 -43.64 -15.18 -29.14
N PHE A 11 -42.38 -15.35 -29.58
CA PHE A 11 -41.99 -16.00 -30.87
C PHE A 11 -40.46 -15.94 -30.98
N VAL A 12 -39.83 -17.02 -31.01
CA VAL A 12 -39.44 -18.14 -31.87
C VAL A 12 -37.97 -18.04 -32.24
N ALA A 13 -37.30 -19.14 -31.93
CA ALA A 13 -35.92 -19.46 -32.25
C ALA A 13 -35.75 -19.77 -33.77
N ALA A 14 -34.58 -19.48 -34.29
CA ALA A 14 -34.11 -20.10 -35.52
C ALA A 14 -32.63 -20.49 -35.35
N ALA A 15 -32.43 -21.80 -35.34
CA ALA A 15 -31.14 -22.45 -35.48
C ALA A 15 -30.83 -22.59 -36.98
N ALA A 16 -29.58 -22.42 -37.37
CA ALA A 16 -29.07 -22.94 -38.63
C ALA A 16 -27.66 -23.48 -38.44
N THR A 17 -27.54 -24.69 -38.90
CA THR A 17 -26.47 -25.67 -38.76
C THR A 17 -25.50 -25.67 -39.95
N LEU A 18 -24.26 -26.09 -39.68
CA LEU A 18 -23.27 -26.84 -40.48
C LEU A 18 -22.70 -26.27 -41.79
N ALA A 19 -21.38 -26.28 -41.89
CA ALA A 19 -20.68 -27.18 -42.80
C ALA A 19 -19.17 -27.31 -42.44
N VAL A 20 -18.77 -28.54 -42.27
CA VAL A 20 -17.40 -29.08 -42.18
C VAL A 20 -16.86 -29.28 -43.57
N VAL A 21 -15.60 -28.90 -43.84
CA VAL A 21 -14.82 -29.51 -44.92
C VAL A 21 -13.40 -29.80 -44.44
N SER A 22 -13.07 -31.06 -44.58
CA SER A 22 -11.80 -31.73 -44.20
C SER A 22 -10.74 -31.63 -45.31
N GLY A 23 -9.49 -31.70 -44.89
CA GLY A 23 -8.46 -32.49 -45.60
C GLY A 23 -7.44 -31.70 -46.39
N VAL A 24 -6.16 -31.87 -46.16
CA VAL A 24 -5.25 -32.88 -46.68
C VAL A 24 -3.81 -32.60 -46.22
N ASN A 25 -3.18 -33.64 -45.72
CA ASN A 25 -1.73 -33.75 -45.44
C ASN A 25 -0.88 -33.69 -46.71
N PHE A 26 0.36 -33.20 -46.61
CA PHE A 26 1.52 -33.87 -47.25
C PHE A 26 2.83 -33.61 -46.46
N ASN A 27 3.49 -34.73 -46.15
CA ASN A 27 4.86 -34.93 -45.72
C ASN A 27 5.87 -34.67 -46.84
N SER A 28 7.08 -34.21 -46.50
CA SER A 28 8.29 -34.92 -46.98
C SER A 28 9.56 -34.40 -46.30
N ASP A 29 10.27 -35.38 -45.73
CA ASP A 29 11.65 -35.35 -45.25
C ASP A 29 12.69 -34.93 -46.29
N VAL A 30 13.78 -34.29 -45.87
CA VAL A 30 15.12 -34.62 -46.34
C VAL A 30 16.19 -34.29 -45.27
N SER A 31 16.90 -35.31 -44.82
CA SER A 31 18.07 -35.34 -43.96
C SER A 31 19.36 -35.16 -44.79
N VAL A 32 20.30 -34.33 -44.31
CA VAL A 32 21.72 -34.50 -44.66
C VAL A 32 22.59 -34.34 -43.42
N LYS A 33 23.28 -35.44 -43.08
CA LYS A 33 24.42 -35.52 -42.15
C LYS A 33 25.67 -35.05 -42.84
N THR A 34 26.53 -34.31 -42.14
CA THR A 34 27.97 -34.40 -42.31
C THR A 34 28.71 -34.29 -40.99
N THR A 35 29.44 -35.31 -40.70
CA THR A 35 30.42 -35.49 -39.61
C THR A 35 31.75 -34.91 -39.97
N SER A 36 32.46 -34.28 -39.03
CA SER A 36 33.94 -34.36 -39.00
C SER A 36 34.49 -34.16 -37.57
N ALA A 37 35.51 -34.90 -37.28
CA ALA A 37 36.02 -35.27 -35.98
C ALA A 37 37.15 -34.36 -35.43
N ALA A 38 37.17 -34.29 -34.11
CA ALA A 38 38.26 -34.29 -33.12
C ALA A 38 39.64 -33.63 -33.42
N THR A 39 40.08 -32.80 -32.49
CA THR A 39 41.41 -33.01 -31.85
C THR A 39 41.43 -32.41 -30.45
N LYS A 40 41.84 -33.24 -29.47
CA LYS A 40 42.12 -32.87 -28.07
C LYS A 40 43.43 -32.12 -27.96
N THR A 41 43.48 -31.06 -27.17
CA THR A 41 44.68 -30.72 -26.39
C THR A 41 44.30 -30.19 -25.01
N SER A 42 44.81 -30.86 -24.02
CA SER A 42 44.75 -30.57 -22.58
C SER A 42 45.66 -29.39 -22.25
N SER A 43 45.17 -28.46 -21.47
CA SER A 43 46.01 -27.57 -20.66
C SER A 43 45.22 -27.08 -19.44
N THR A 44 45.57 -27.67 -18.31
CA THR A 44 45.24 -27.23 -16.97
C THR A 44 45.79 -25.84 -16.69
N LYS A 45 44.95 -24.88 -16.41
CA LYS A 45 45.29 -23.69 -15.61
C LYS A 45 44.20 -23.44 -14.60
N GLN A 46 44.56 -23.65 -13.33
CA GLN A 46 43.86 -23.06 -12.20
C GLN A 46 43.78 -21.56 -12.40
N THR A 47 42.58 -21.04 -12.43
CA THR A 47 42.34 -19.60 -12.29
C THR A 47 41.42 -19.40 -11.11
N ALA A 48 41.93 -18.65 -10.14
CA ALA A 48 41.24 -18.21 -8.96
C ALA A 48 39.88 -17.59 -9.33
N VAL A 49 38.82 -18.04 -8.65
CA VAL A 49 37.53 -17.39 -8.67
C VAL A 49 37.67 -16.11 -7.84
N GLN A 50 37.97 -14.99 -8.51
CA GLN A 50 37.70 -13.68 -7.96
C GLN A 50 36.19 -13.50 -7.99
N SER A 51 35.60 -13.44 -6.79
CA SER A 51 34.25 -12.93 -6.57
C SER A 51 34.18 -11.52 -7.15
N ALA A 52 33.55 -11.38 -8.29
CA ALA A 52 33.23 -10.08 -8.85
C ALA A 52 32.13 -9.50 -7.95
N LYS A 53 32.50 -8.54 -7.16
CA LYS A 53 31.57 -7.60 -6.51
C LYS A 53 30.87 -6.88 -7.67
N GLN A 54 29.66 -7.33 -8.00
CA GLN A 54 28.82 -6.72 -9.00
C GLN A 54 28.25 -5.44 -8.38
N THR A 55 29.00 -4.36 -8.49
CA THR A 55 28.44 -3.01 -8.35
C THR A 55 27.68 -2.75 -9.65
N SER A 56 26.42 -3.10 -9.68
CA SER A 56 25.51 -2.63 -10.73
C SER A 56 25.11 -1.21 -10.42
N SER A 57 25.92 -0.24 -10.87
CA SER A 57 25.45 1.11 -11.09
C SER A 57 24.99 1.21 -12.55
N ASP A 58 23.92 0.54 -12.91
CA ASP A 58 23.13 0.93 -14.05
C ASP A 58 22.13 1.95 -13.51
N SER A 59 22.56 3.22 -13.47
CA SER A 59 21.75 4.37 -13.10
C SER A 59 20.61 4.56 -14.10
N ALA A 60 19.46 5.05 -13.61
CA ALA A 60 18.37 5.61 -14.41
C ALA A 60 18.92 6.50 -15.54
N VAL A 61 18.15 6.67 -16.62
CA VAL A 61 18.59 7.50 -17.76
C VAL A 61 19.02 8.87 -17.25
N SER A 62 20.25 9.26 -17.50
CA SER A 62 20.75 10.59 -17.12
C SER A 62 20.06 11.65 -17.98
N LEU A 63 18.96 12.22 -17.46
CA LEU A 63 18.28 13.35 -18.08
C LEU A 63 18.99 14.65 -17.70
N ALA A 64 19.22 15.53 -18.68
CA ALA A 64 19.82 16.82 -18.40
C ALA A 64 18.85 17.72 -17.60
N PRO A 65 19.34 18.45 -16.60
CA PRO A 65 18.54 19.46 -15.91
C PRO A 65 18.00 20.52 -16.88
N VAL A 66 16.82 21.00 -16.61
CA VAL A 66 16.13 22.05 -17.39
C VAL A 66 15.84 23.24 -16.49
N GLU A 67 16.32 24.41 -16.93
CA GLU A 67 16.09 25.67 -16.22
C GLU A 67 14.71 26.24 -16.51
N PRO A 68 14.07 26.95 -15.55
CA PRO A 68 12.81 27.66 -15.76
C PRO A 68 12.92 28.72 -16.85
N VAL A 69 11.84 28.87 -17.62
CA VAL A 69 11.70 29.91 -18.65
C VAL A 69 10.72 31.03 -18.24
N ALA A 70 10.05 30.88 -17.12
CA ALA A 70 9.10 31.84 -16.54
C ALA A 70 9.45 32.12 -15.07
N ALA A 71 9.05 33.29 -14.55
CA ALA A 71 9.13 33.52 -13.12
C ALA A 71 8.06 32.71 -12.37
N CYS A 72 8.34 32.27 -11.14
CA CYS A 72 7.37 31.53 -10.32
C CYS A 72 6.04 32.29 -10.20
N SER A 73 6.08 33.59 -9.94
CA SER A 73 4.90 34.47 -9.82
C SER A 73 4.03 34.54 -11.09
N ASP A 74 4.60 34.28 -12.27
CA ASP A 74 3.84 34.32 -13.53
C ASP A 74 2.79 33.20 -13.59
N LEU A 75 3.01 32.11 -12.83
CA LEU A 75 2.10 30.97 -12.77
C LEU A 75 0.75 31.30 -12.13
N LEU A 76 0.63 32.41 -11.37
CA LEU A 76 -0.65 32.93 -10.86
C LEU A 76 -1.68 33.19 -11.97
N ALA A 77 -1.22 33.42 -13.20
CA ALA A 77 -2.09 33.69 -14.35
C ALA A 77 -2.55 32.42 -15.10
N VAL A 78 -2.14 31.23 -14.68
CA VAL A 78 -2.52 29.99 -15.37
C VAL A 78 -3.99 29.66 -15.08
N ASP A 79 -4.79 29.57 -16.13
CA ASP A 79 -6.21 29.21 -16.04
C ASP A 79 -6.37 27.68 -15.84
N LEU A 80 -6.98 27.27 -14.74
CA LEU A 80 -7.26 25.86 -14.38
C LEU A 80 -8.73 25.46 -14.58
N THR A 81 -9.57 26.35 -15.13
CA THR A 81 -11.03 26.11 -15.23
C THR A 81 -11.38 24.84 -16.00
N ALA A 82 -10.60 24.51 -17.02
CA ALA A 82 -10.83 23.29 -17.83
C ALA A 82 -10.50 21.99 -17.08
N ILE A 83 -9.63 22.05 -16.04
CA ILE A 83 -9.20 20.89 -15.25
C ILE A 83 -10.07 20.77 -13.99
N GLY A 84 -10.07 21.80 -13.18
CA GLY A 84 -10.68 21.77 -11.85
C GLY A 84 -12.11 22.31 -11.77
N GLY A 85 -12.69 22.75 -12.89
CA GLY A 85 -14.02 23.35 -12.96
C GLY A 85 -14.04 24.86 -12.72
N SER A 86 -15.20 25.46 -12.92
CA SER A 86 -15.42 26.91 -12.69
C SER A 86 -15.32 27.19 -11.20
N GLY A 87 -14.39 28.07 -10.81
CA GLY A 87 -14.08 28.39 -9.41
C GLY A 87 -12.71 27.89 -8.96
N SER A 88 -12.06 27.04 -9.75
CA SER A 88 -10.67 26.65 -9.51
C SER A 88 -9.74 27.85 -9.62
N ASN A 89 -8.80 27.96 -8.70
CA ASN A 89 -7.89 29.09 -8.64
C ASN A 89 -6.52 28.71 -8.10
N ILE A 90 -5.51 29.47 -8.48
CA ILE A 90 -4.18 29.45 -7.86
C ILE A 90 -4.18 30.50 -6.77
N THR A 91 -3.82 30.13 -5.54
CA THR A 91 -3.84 31.01 -4.36
C THR A 91 -2.49 31.64 -4.06
N ALA A 92 -1.40 30.93 -4.39
CA ALA A 92 -0.03 31.42 -4.26
C ALA A 92 0.89 30.79 -5.31
N ALA A 93 1.93 31.52 -5.70
CA ALA A 93 3.06 31.02 -6.50
C ALA A 93 4.30 31.81 -6.08
N GLU A 94 5.16 31.17 -5.29
CA GLU A 94 6.33 31.80 -4.66
C GLU A 94 7.50 30.81 -4.52
N GLU A 95 8.72 31.35 -4.48
CA GLU A 95 9.88 30.52 -4.21
C GLU A 95 9.97 30.20 -2.71
N THR A 96 10.28 28.95 -2.38
CA THR A 96 10.42 28.44 -1.01
C THR A 96 11.56 27.44 -0.94
N ASP A 97 12.27 27.41 0.19
CA ASP A 97 13.31 26.41 0.45
C ASP A 97 12.74 25.25 1.25
N SER A 98 13.04 24.03 0.81
CA SER A 98 12.76 22.80 1.53
C SER A 98 13.96 21.86 1.41
N ASP A 99 14.48 21.39 2.54
CA ASP A 99 15.63 20.48 2.63
C ASP A 99 16.87 20.95 1.82
N GLY A 100 17.06 22.26 1.75
CA GLY A 100 18.19 22.88 1.04
C GLY A 100 17.98 22.99 -0.47
N ILE A 101 16.81 22.71 -0.98
CA ILE A 101 16.43 22.85 -2.38
C ILE A 101 15.42 24.00 -2.49
N THR A 102 15.69 24.93 -3.42
CA THR A 102 14.74 26.03 -3.71
C THR A 102 13.73 25.54 -4.75
N TYR A 103 12.45 25.68 -4.43
CA TYR A 103 11.32 25.33 -5.29
C TYR A 103 10.46 26.55 -5.62
N CYS A 104 9.91 26.59 -6.82
CA CYS A 104 8.70 27.36 -7.09
C CYS A 104 7.51 26.54 -6.55
N SER A 105 6.93 26.99 -5.45
CA SER A 105 5.76 26.37 -4.81
C SER A 105 4.50 27.07 -5.30
N VAL A 106 3.59 26.30 -5.89
CA VAL A 106 2.28 26.77 -6.37
C VAL A 106 1.18 26.04 -5.63
N THR A 107 0.27 26.80 -5.03
CA THR A 107 -0.89 26.23 -4.31
C THR A 107 -2.19 26.75 -4.89
N GLY A 108 -3.26 25.98 -4.74
CA GLY A 108 -4.58 26.36 -5.21
C GLY A 108 -5.68 25.41 -4.74
N ASN A 109 -6.89 25.66 -5.25
CA ASN A 109 -8.05 24.84 -4.96
C ASN A 109 -8.81 24.53 -6.25
N PHE A 110 -9.41 23.34 -6.31
CA PHE A 110 -10.40 22.99 -7.34
C PHE A 110 -11.81 23.45 -6.95
N ALA A 111 -12.74 23.40 -7.88
CA ALA A 111 -14.14 23.75 -7.62
C ALA A 111 -14.78 22.86 -6.54
N SER A 112 -14.33 21.62 -6.37
CA SER A 112 -14.70 20.69 -5.29
C SER A 112 -14.18 21.08 -3.92
N THR A 113 -13.45 22.19 -3.79
CA THR A 113 -12.70 22.63 -2.60
C THR A 113 -11.46 21.81 -2.26
N ALA A 114 -11.10 20.79 -3.06
CA ALA A 114 -9.84 20.08 -2.89
C ALA A 114 -8.66 21.05 -3.06
N GLY A 115 -7.84 21.17 -2.03
CA GLY A 115 -6.58 21.89 -2.04
C GLY A 115 -5.49 21.04 -2.71
N TRP A 116 -4.54 21.70 -3.37
CA TRP A 116 -3.40 21.06 -3.99
C TRP A 116 -2.15 21.95 -3.89
N GLN A 117 -0.99 21.32 -3.99
CA GLN A 117 0.32 21.98 -4.07
C GLN A 117 1.17 21.31 -5.14
N VAL A 118 1.91 22.14 -5.89
CA VAL A 118 2.96 21.70 -6.83
C VAL A 118 4.25 22.40 -6.48
N MET A 119 5.32 21.66 -6.28
CA MET A 119 6.67 22.17 -6.00
C MET A 119 7.59 21.82 -7.17
N MET A 120 8.12 22.83 -7.84
CA MET A 120 8.96 22.71 -9.02
C MET A 120 10.36 23.23 -8.70
N PRO A 121 11.43 22.41 -8.75
CA PRO A 121 12.80 22.85 -8.47
C PRO A 121 13.21 24.04 -9.34
N VAL A 122 13.80 25.07 -8.74
CA VAL A 122 14.36 26.22 -9.49
C VAL A 122 15.62 25.80 -10.26
N ALA A 123 16.33 24.79 -9.75
CA ALA A 123 17.47 24.17 -10.40
C ALA A 123 17.33 22.64 -10.30
N ASN A 124 18.11 21.90 -11.06
CA ASN A 124 18.21 20.43 -11.03
C ASN A 124 17.00 19.63 -11.51
N TRP A 125 15.93 20.24 -11.99
CA TRP A 125 14.80 19.46 -12.53
C TRP A 125 15.24 18.61 -13.74
N THR A 126 15.16 17.29 -13.61
CA THR A 126 15.56 16.34 -14.65
C THR A 126 14.37 15.79 -15.44
N GLN A 127 13.36 16.60 -15.68
CA GLN A 127 12.18 16.27 -16.51
C GLN A 127 11.31 15.14 -15.92
N ARG A 128 11.39 14.92 -14.61
CA ARG A 128 10.58 13.96 -13.87
C ARG A 128 9.52 14.66 -13.04
N TYR A 129 8.34 14.08 -13.04
CA TYR A 129 7.23 14.49 -12.18
C TYR A 129 6.87 13.34 -11.23
N MET A 130 6.63 13.64 -9.96
CA MET A 130 6.10 12.67 -9.00
C MET A 130 4.94 13.27 -8.22
N GLN A 131 3.80 12.58 -8.20
CA GLN A 131 2.70 12.90 -7.32
C GLN A 131 2.75 12.01 -6.09
N VAL A 132 2.48 12.61 -4.93
CA VAL A 132 2.47 11.93 -3.64
C VAL A 132 1.05 11.86 -3.11
N GLY A 133 0.63 10.66 -2.71
CA GLY A 133 -0.68 10.42 -2.12
C GLY A 133 -0.76 10.82 -0.66
N CYS A 134 -1.98 11.08 -0.17
CA CYS A 134 -2.25 11.39 1.23
C CYS A 134 -2.51 10.15 2.09
N GLY A 135 -2.77 10.31 3.38
CA GLY A 135 -3.07 9.23 4.32
C GLY A 135 -4.39 9.41 5.07
N GLY A 136 -4.92 8.33 5.62
CA GLY A 136 -6.18 8.32 6.37
C GLY A 136 -7.37 8.69 5.48
N LEU A 137 -8.19 9.64 5.93
CA LEU A 137 -9.25 10.22 5.12
C LEU A 137 -8.81 11.55 4.49
N CYS A 138 -7.50 11.72 4.28
CA CYS A 138 -6.89 12.91 3.69
C CYS A 138 -7.17 14.22 4.47
N GLY A 139 -7.40 15.36 3.80
CA GLY A 139 -7.65 16.64 4.43
C GLY A 139 -6.38 17.44 4.75
N ASN A 140 -5.21 16.94 4.36
CA ASN A 140 -3.93 17.65 4.43
C ASN A 140 -3.04 17.24 3.24
N ILE A 141 -2.14 18.14 2.88
CA ILE A 141 -1.21 17.94 1.77
C ILE A 141 0.11 17.44 2.35
N ASN A 142 0.57 16.28 1.88
CA ASN A 142 1.90 15.73 2.16
C ASN A 142 2.64 15.53 0.84
N ILE A 143 3.78 16.18 0.70
CA ILE A 143 4.52 16.20 -0.56
C ILE A 143 5.84 15.38 -0.50
N GLN A 144 6.07 14.66 0.60
CA GLN A 144 7.27 13.84 0.76
C GLN A 144 7.04 12.42 0.24
N PRO A 145 7.81 11.95 -0.75
CA PRO A 145 7.73 10.57 -1.22
C PRO A 145 8.10 9.57 -0.13
N GLY A 146 7.28 8.54 0.05
CA GLY A 146 7.61 7.39 0.89
C GLY A 146 8.42 6.33 0.12
N ALA A 147 8.99 5.34 0.85
CA ALA A 147 9.80 4.26 0.25
C ALA A 147 10.88 4.79 -0.74
N ALA A 148 11.53 5.89 -0.33
CA ALA A 148 12.55 6.61 -1.11
C ALA A 148 13.86 6.76 -0.31
N ASP A 149 14.08 5.89 0.66
CA ASP A 149 15.23 5.95 1.56
C ASP A 149 16.55 5.76 0.81
N GLY A 150 17.29 6.84 0.64
CA GLY A 150 18.57 6.82 -0.08
C GLY A 150 18.47 7.10 -1.58
N SER A 151 17.26 7.39 -2.12
CA SER A 151 17.12 7.83 -3.51
C SER A 151 17.85 9.15 -3.73
N ALA A 152 18.85 9.12 -4.60
CA ALA A 152 19.65 10.28 -4.95
C ALA A 152 18.81 11.31 -5.72
N GLU A 153 17.96 10.86 -6.62
CA GLU A 153 17.12 11.71 -7.48
C GLU A 153 16.12 12.52 -6.66
N VAL A 154 15.54 11.92 -5.59
CA VAL A 154 14.68 12.64 -4.66
C VAL A 154 15.49 13.63 -3.83
N SER A 155 16.61 13.19 -3.26
CA SER A 155 17.46 14.01 -2.38
C SER A 155 18.13 15.19 -3.11
N ASN A 156 18.38 15.05 -4.41
CA ASN A 156 18.97 16.10 -5.25
C ASN A 156 17.94 17.12 -5.77
N GLY A 157 16.64 16.92 -5.51
CA GLY A 157 15.57 17.79 -6.04
C GLY A 157 15.38 17.64 -7.54
N GLU A 158 15.46 16.43 -8.07
CA GLU A 158 15.32 16.18 -9.51
C GLU A 158 13.87 16.10 -9.99
N PHE A 159 12.91 16.04 -9.05
CA PHE A 159 11.49 15.93 -9.36
C PHE A 159 10.73 17.24 -9.17
N ALA A 160 9.82 17.53 -10.08
CA ALA A 160 8.66 18.33 -9.75
C ALA A 160 7.70 17.44 -8.93
N LEU A 161 7.28 17.90 -7.76
CA LEU A 161 6.45 17.15 -6.81
C LEU A 161 5.04 17.76 -6.74
N ALA A 162 4.02 16.95 -6.53
CA ALA A 162 2.66 17.44 -6.26
C ALA A 162 1.94 16.56 -5.25
N SER A 163 0.94 17.13 -4.57
CA SER A 163 0.01 16.42 -3.71
C SER A 163 -1.30 17.20 -3.56
N THR A 164 -2.35 16.53 -3.06
CA THR A 164 -3.67 17.10 -2.80
C THR A 164 -4.21 16.61 -1.47
N ASP A 165 -5.07 17.43 -0.82
CA ASP A 165 -5.83 17.05 0.36
C ASP A 165 -7.09 16.23 0.04
N MET A 166 -7.35 15.97 -1.25
CA MET A 166 -8.49 15.20 -1.75
C MET A 166 -9.87 15.76 -1.35
N ALA A 167 -9.99 17.00 -0.88
CA ALA A 167 -11.15 17.57 -0.21
C ALA A 167 -11.62 16.75 1.02
N GLY A 168 -10.73 15.93 1.58
CA GLY A 168 -10.97 15.02 2.68
C GLY A 168 -11.04 15.68 4.06
N GLY A 169 -11.02 14.85 5.11
CA GLY A 169 -11.00 15.28 6.51
C GLY A 169 -11.19 14.09 7.44
N SER A 170 -10.47 14.09 8.57
CA SER A 170 -10.41 12.95 9.50
C SER A 170 -11.75 12.55 10.13
N ASP A 171 -12.73 13.46 10.16
CA ASP A 171 -14.09 13.21 10.65
C ASP A 171 -14.98 12.46 9.65
N GLY A 172 -14.60 12.47 8.36
CA GLY A 172 -15.36 11.84 7.27
C GLY A 172 -16.59 12.63 6.80
N GLU A 173 -17.00 13.70 7.49
CA GLU A 173 -18.26 14.44 7.21
C GLU A 173 -18.32 15.03 5.80
N PHE A 174 -17.14 15.26 5.17
CA PHE A 174 -17.06 15.67 3.78
C PHE A 174 -17.78 14.70 2.82
N GLY A 175 -17.92 13.43 3.21
CA GLY A 175 -18.59 12.41 2.42
C GLY A 175 -20.10 12.65 2.24
N LEU A 176 -20.72 13.56 3.00
CA LEU A 176 -22.11 14.00 2.78
C LEU A 176 -22.25 14.92 1.57
N ASP A 177 -21.17 15.58 1.16
CA ASP A 177 -21.11 16.38 -0.07
C ASP A 177 -20.65 15.48 -1.23
N GLU A 178 -21.47 15.39 -2.28
CA GLU A 178 -21.19 14.50 -3.43
C GLU A 178 -19.93 14.91 -4.18
N ASP A 179 -19.71 16.21 -4.41
CA ASP A 179 -18.54 16.70 -5.14
C ASP A 179 -17.24 16.42 -4.36
N ARG A 180 -17.26 16.62 -3.03
CA ARG A 180 -16.14 16.30 -2.16
C ARG A 180 -15.89 14.80 -2.07
N ARG A 181 -16.95 14.01 -1.98
CA ARG A 181 -16.85 12.54 -1.95
C ARG A 181 -16.26 11.99 -3.26
N VAL A 182 -16.61 12.56 -4.40
CA VAL A 182 -16.04 12.20 -5.72
C VAL A 182 -14.59 12.66 -5.82
N ALA A 183 -14.27 13.87 -5.31
CA ALA A 183 -12.90 14.37 -5.24
C ALA A 183 -12.02 13.41 -4.42
N PHE A 184 -12.46 13.01 -3.23
CA PHE A 184 -11.79 12.04 -2.36
C PHE A 184 -11.67 10.65 -3.02
N ALA A 185 -12.71 10.19 -3.68
CA ALA A 185 -12.71 8.85 -4.26
C ALA A 185 -11.63 8.69 -5.35
N TYR A 186 -11.44 9.69 -6.22
CA TYR A 186 -10.51 9.60 -7.34
C TYR A 186 -10.20 10.92 -8.06
N LEU A 187 -11.15 11.90 -8.08
CA LEU A 187 -11.08 12.99 -9.06
C LEU A 187 -9.99 14.00 -8.74
N ALA A 188 -9.75 14.30 -7.45
CA ALA A 188 -8.75 15.29 -7.05
C ALA A 188 -7.32 14.85 -7.39
N VAL A 189 -7.02 13.55 -7.34
CA VAL A 189 -5.70 12.99 -7.73
C VAL A 189 -5.45 13.27 -9.20
N HIS A 190 -6.37 12.90 -10.06
CA HIS A 190 -6.31 13.13 -11.51
C HIS A 190 -6.19 14.61 -11.87
N GLN A 191 -7.05 15.46 -11.27
CA GLN A 191 -7.00 16.90 -11.49
C GLN A 191 -5.67 17.52 -11.06
N THR A 192 -5.07 17.00 -9.98
CA THR A 192 -3.74 17.42 -9.52
C THR A 192 -2.66 17.01 -10.51
N ALA A 193 -2.73 15.81 -11.09
CA ALA A 193 -1.80 15.35 -12.12
C ALA A 193 -1.85 16.22 -13.37
N GLU A 194 -3.06 16.53 -13.86
CA GLU A 194 -3.24 17.42 -15.01
C GLU A 194 -2.75 18.85 -14.72
N THR A 195 -3.03 19.36 -13.49
CA THR A 195 -2.59 20.69 -13.04
C THR A 195 -1.08 20.77 -12.96
N ALA A 196 -0.43 19.78 -12.33
CA ALA A 196 1.02 19.75 -12.21
C ALA A 196 1.70 19.70 -13.60
N LYS A 197 1.23 18.84 -14.50
CA LYS A 197 1.73 18.76 -15.89
C LYS A 197 1.58 20.09 -16.64
N LYS A 198 0.46 20.80 -16.43
CA LYS A 198 0.23 22.11 -17.02
C LYS A 198 1.15 23.20 -16.46
N LEU A 199 1.38 23.20 -15.13
CA LEU A 199 2.29 24.15 -14.47
C LEU A 199 3.75 23.87 -14.84
N ILE A 200 4.18 22.60 -14.90
CA ILE A 200 5.49 22.17 -15.37
C ILE A 200 5.77 22.72 -16.77
N LYS A 201 4.81 22.51 -17.69
CA LYS A 201 4.94 23.03 -19.05
C LYS A 201 5.02 24.57 -19.11
N ALA A 202 4.24 25.26 -18.28
CA ALA A 202 4.27 26.71 -18.22
C ALA A 202 5.59 27.23 -17.64
N TYR A 203 6.13 26.58 -16.60
CA TYR A 203 7.32 27.00 -15.89
C TYR A 203 8.62 26.70 -16.65
N TYR A 204 8.77 25.46 -17.17
CA TYR A 204 9.98 25.04 -17.87
C TYR A 204 9.89 25.12 -19.41
N GLY A 205 8.73 25.46 -19.99
CA GLY A 205 8.52 25.52 -21.43
C GLY A 205 8.41 24.15 -22.11
N GLN A 206 8.47 23.06 -21.36
CA GLN A 206 8.32 21.69 -21.85
C GLN A 206 7.58 20.80 -20.85
N GLU A 207 7.10 19.66 -21.31
CA GLU A 207 6.43 18.65 -20.49
C GLU A 207 7.46 17.79 -19.74
N ALA A 208 7.04 17.14 -18.65
CA ALA A 208 7.83 16.09 -18.02
C ALA A 208 8.01 14.93 -19.01
N ALA A 209 9.21 14.35 -19.02
CA ALA A 209 9.49 13.15 -19.82
C ALA A 209 8.86 11.90 -19.21
N TYR A 210 8.84 11.85 -17.88
CA TYR A 210 8.27 10.74 -17.11
C TYR A 210 7.46 11.25 -15.92
N SER A 211 6.38 10.52 -15.61
CA SER A 211 5.46 10.82 -14.53
C SER A 211 5.32 9.62 -13.59
N TYR A 212 5.45 9.87 -12.30
CA TYR A 212 5.39 8.83 -11.27
C TYR A 212 4.33 9.15 -10.22
N PHE A 213 3.77 8.11 -9.60
CA PHE A 213 2.95 8.23 -8.41
C PHE A 213 3.56 7.41 -7.27
N ASN A 214 3.62 7.99 -6.07
CA ASN A 214 4.11 7.34 -4.87
C ASN A 214 3.15 7.59 -3.71
N GLY A 215 2.61 6.53 -3.12
CA GLY A 215 1.72 6.67 -1.98
C GLY A 215 1.61 5.42 -1.15
N CYS A 216 1.33 5.59 0.14
CA CYS A 216 1.09 4.51 1.09
C CYS A 216 -0.26 4.69 1.76
N SER A 217 -0.89 3.61 2.24
CA SER A 217 -2.20 3.67 2.91
C SER A 217 -3.31 4.11 1.94
N ASP A 218 -4.03 5.19 2.25
CA ASP A 218 -4.97 5.78 1.28
C ASP A 218 -4.24 6.25 0.02
N GLY A 219 -3.05 6.82 0.13
CA GLY A 219 -2.20 7.13 -1.01
C GLY A 219 -1.84 5.92 -1.87
N GLY A 220 -1.74 4.74 -1.28
CA GLY A 220 -1.63 3.48 -2.01
C GLY A 220 -2.93 3.11 -2.74
N ARG A 221 -4.11 3.40 -2.16
CA ARG A 221 -5.41 3.30 -2.84
C ARG A 221 -5.49 4.27 -4.02
N GLU A 222 -5.13 5.54 -3.81
CA GLU A 222 -5.06 6.56 -4.85
C GLU A 222 -4.19 6.07 -6.03
N ALA A 223 -3.01 5.54 -5.74
CA ALA A 223 -2.06 5.00 -6.72
C ALA A 223 -2.69 3.92 -7.62
N VAL A 224 -3.36 2.93 -7.01
CA VAL A 224 -4.04 1.86 -7.76
C VAL A 224 -5.28 2.39 -8.48
N MET A 225 -6.00 3.37 -7.89
CA MET A 225 -7.15 4.02 -8.50
C MET A 225 -6.76 4.74 -9.81
N GLU A 226 -5.59 5.40 -9.84
CA GLU A 226 -5.04 6.02 -11.04
C GLU A 226 -4.78 4.97 -12.15
N ALA A 227 -4.13 3.86 -11.82
CA ALA A 227 -3.91 2.77 -12.78
C ALA A 227 -5.21 2.23 -13.38
N ILE A 228 -6.31 2.19 -12.60
CA ILE A 228 -7.62 1.70 -13.04
C ILE A 228 -8.35 2.73 -13.90
N ARG A 229 -8.41 4.00 -13.47
CA ARG A 229 -9.26 5.04 -14.06
C ARG A 229 -8.55 5.87 -15.12
N TYR A 230 -7.28 6.22 -14.87
CA TYR A 230 -6.48 7.16 -15.66
C TYR A 230 -5.13 6.54 -16.09
N PRO A 231 -5.18 5.47 -16.87
CA PRO A 231 -4.02 4.61 -17.16
C PRO A 231 -2.88 5.29 -17.94
N ASN A 232 -3.04 6.55 -18.33
CA ASN A 232 -2.03 7.34 -19.05
C ASN A 232 -1.44 8.47 -18.20
N ASP A 233 -1.85 8.61 -16.94
CA ASP A 233 -1.37 9.74 -16.12
C ASP A 233 0.04 9.52 -15.58
N PHE A 234 0.38 8.25 -15.29
CA PHE A 234 1.68 7.90 -14.71
C PHE A 234 2.33 6.72 -15.45
N ASP A 235 3.65 6.83 -15.66
CA ASP A 235 4.47 5.78 -16.25
C ASP A 235 4.88 4.73 -15.20
N GLY A 236 5.09 5.17 -13.95
CA GLY A 236 5.43 4.32 -12.81
C GLY A 236 4.58 4.63 -11.57
N ILE A 237 4.09 3.59 -10.91
CA ILE A 237 3.24 3.69 -9.72
C ILE A 237 3.82 2.84 -8.61
N ILE A 238 4.08 3.45 -7.43
CA ILE A 238 4.50 2.79 -6.19
C ILE A 238 3.35 2.89 -5.19
N ALA A 239 2.73 1.76 -4.86
CA ALA A 239 1.58 1.68 -3.97
C ALA A 239 1.94 0.84 -2.73
N GLY A 240 2.17 1.50 -1.61
CA GLY A 240 2.51 0.89 -0.33
C GLY A 240 1.29 0.63 0.54
N ALA A 241 1.26 -0.53 1.22
CA ALA A 241 0.21 -0.89 2.17
C ALA A 241 -1.18 -0.36 1.76
N PRO A 242 -1.63 -0.61 0.50
CA PRO A 242 -2.70 0.15 -0.10
C PRO A 242 -4.06 -0.16 0.53
N ALA A 243 -4.77 0.88 0.96
CA ALA A 243 -6.16 0.81 1.45
C ALA A 243 -7.16 0.54 0.32
N MET A 244 -6.76 -0.30 -0.65
CA MET A 244 -7.44 -0.46 -1.93
C MET A 244 -8.85 -1.06 -1.82
N LEU A 245 -9.10 -1.93 -0.84
CA LEU A 245 -10.44 -2.45 -0.53
C LEU A 245 -11.05 -1.60 0.60
N PHE A 246 -11.20 -0.29 0.32
CA PHE A 246 -11.53 0.76 1.27
C PHE A 246 -12.80 0.47 2.07
N THR A 247 -13.84 -0.02 1.37
CA THR A 247 -15.14 -0.30 2.00
C THR A 247 -15.06 -1.39 3.08
N PHE A 248 -14.30 -2.47 2.85
CA PHE A 248 -14.10 -3.54 3.84
C PHE A 248 -13.10 -3.17 4.92
N GLN A 249 -11.99 -2.54 4.53
CA GLN A 249 -10.95 -2.19 5.49
C GLN A 249 -11.48 -1.24 6.55
N ASN A 250 -12.21 -0.18 6.16
CA ASN A 250 -12.72 0.79 7.11
C ASN A 250 -14.05 0.37 7.78
N SER A 251 -14.65 -0.75 7.41
CA SER A 251 -15.86 -1.27 8.08
C SER A 251 -15.59 -2.60 8.78
N PHE A 252 -15.45 -3.69 8.01
CA PHE A 252 -15.29 -5.03 8.59
C PHE A 252 -13.97 -5.18 9.36
N HIS A 253 -12.84 -4.69 8.85
CA HIS A 253 -11.55 -4.85 9.52
C HIS A 253 -11.46 -3.97 10.77
N HIS A 254 -11.43 -2.66 10.64
CA HIS A 254 -11.34 -1.75 11.79
C HIS A 254 -12.52 -1.90 12.76
N GLY A 255 -13.74 -2.08 12.24
CA GLY A 255 -14.93 -2.31 13.06
C GLY A 255 -14.82 -3.60 13.88
N TRP A 256 -14.38 -4.71 13.25
CA TRP A 256 -14.21 -5.99 13.94
C TRP A 256 -13.14 -5.95 15.02
N LEU A 257 -11.99 -5.37 14.73
CA LEU A 257 -10.91 -5.22 15.71
C LEU A 257 -11.37 -4.39 16.91
N SER A 258 -12.09 -3.30 16.65
CA SER A 258 -12.66 -2.44 17.69
C SER A 258 -13.65 -3.19 18.60
N VAL A 259 -14.67 -3.83 18.03
CA VAL A 259 -15.70 -4.52 18.84
C VAL A 259 -15.14 -5.78 19.52
N SER A 260 -14.14 -6.44 18.91
CA SER A 260 -13.48 -7.61 19.50
C SER A 260 -12.61 -7.27 20.70
N ASN A 261 -12.14 -6.02 20.81
CA ASN A 261 -11.39 -5.50 21.96
C ASN A 261 -12.25 -4.67 22.93
N THR A 262 -13.55 -4.82 22.89
CA THR A 262 -14.46 -4.04 23.76
C THR A 262 -15.43 -4.98 24.48
N ASP A 263 -15.51 -4.88 25.81
CA ASP A 263 -16.45 -5.65 26.62
C ASP A 263 -17.84 -4.97 26.69
N ASP A 264 -18.76 -5.60 27.40
CA ASP A 264 -20.16 -5.12 27.55
C ASP A 264 -20.23 -3.78 28.34
N GLU A 265 -19.20 -3.43 29.12
CA GLU A 265 -19.09 -2.15 29.82
C GLU A 265 -18.38 -1.06 28.99
N GLY A 266 -17.98 -1.37 27.76
CA GLY A 266 -17.26 -0.46 26.87
C GLY A 266 -15.75 -0.31 27.16
N LYS A 267 -15.18 -1.19 27.99
CA LYS A 267 -13.75 -1.21 28.32
C LYS A 267 -12.97 -2.08 27.33
N ARG A 268 -11.68 -1.80 27.20
CA ARG A 268 -10.77 -2.63 26.42
C ARG A 268 -10.52 -3.95 27.15
N VAL A 269 -10.54 -5.05 26.40
CA VAL A 269 -10.21 -6.39 26.91
C VAL A 269 -8.69 -6.58 26.92
N VAL A 270 -8.02 -6.16 25.84
CA VAL A 270 -6.57 -6.25 25.65
C VAL A 270 -5.98 -4.84 25.68
N ILE A 271 -4.90 -4.67 26.44
CA ILE A 271 -4.08 -3.45 26.46
C ILE A 271 -2.65 -3.76 25.99
N ALA A 272 -1.84 -2.73 25.69
CA ALA A 272 -0.53 -2.84 25.05
C ALA A 272 0.43 -3.85 25.75
N ASP A 273 0.50 -3.82 27.08
CA ASP A 273 1.36 -4.74 27.83
C ASP A 273 0.98 -6.23 27.62
N ARG A 274 -0.30 -6.49 27.32
CA ARG A 274 -0.81 -7.84 27.08
C ARG A 274 -0.49 -8.32 25.67
N ALA A 275 -0.49 -7.41 24.69
CA ALA A 275 -0.04 -7.69 23.32
C ALA A 275 1.42 -8.10 23.26
N SER A 276 2.29 -7.46 24.07
CA SER A 276 3.72 -7.84 24.18
C SER A 276 3.91 -9.26 24.69
N LEU A 277 3.13 -9.68 25.69
CA LEU A 277 3.19 -11.06 26.19
C LEU A 277 2.82 -12.09 25.12
N LEU A 278 1.83 -11.79 24.29
CA LEU A 278 1.45 -12.63 23.17
C LEU A 278 2.54 -12.65 22.11
N HIS A 279 3.11 -11.48 21.75
CA HIS A 279 4.19 -11.36 20.77
C HIS A 279 5.37 -12.25 21.09
N ASP A 280 5.88 -12.18 22.32
CA ASP A 280 7.01 -13.01 22.77
C ASP A 280 6.73 -14.50 22.59
N ALA A 281 5.49 -14.93 22.85
CA ALA A 281 5.09 -16.32 22.71
C ALA A 281 4.96 -16.75 21.24
N VAL A 282 4.44 -15.86 20.39
CA VAL A 282 4.32 -16.07 18.94
C VAL A 282 5.70 -16.18 18.31
N VAL A 283 6.58 -15.22 18.53
CA VAL A 283 7.96 -15.24 18.01
C VAL A 283 8.68 -16.50 18.46
N LYS A 284 8.65 -16.81 19.76
CA LYS A 284 9.27 -18.04 20.28
C LYS A 284 8.78 -19.32 19.61
N ALA A 285 7.51 -19.36 19.19
CA ALA A 285 6.92 -20.56 18.58
C ALA A 285 7.16 -20.62 17.07
N CYS A 286 7.32 -19.50 16.38
CA CYS A 286 7.21 -19.44 14.94
C CYS A 286 8.45 -18.89 14.22
N ASP A 287 9.37 -18.22 14.89
CA ASP A 287 10.55 -17.60 14.32
C ASP A 287 11.37 -18.57 13.45
N SER A 288 11.66 -19.76 13.94
CA SER A 288 12.45 -20.77 13.23
C SER A 288 11.77 -21.40 11.99
N LEU A 289 10.48 -21.11 11.72
CA LEU A 289 9.71 -21.75 10.64
C LEU A 289 10.17 -21.37 9.23
N ASP A 290 10.82 -20.25 9.07
CA ASP A 290 11.39 -19.80 7.78
C ASP A 290 12.87 -20.20 7.59
N GLY A 291 13.47 -20.84 8.62
CA GLY A 291 14.83 -21.40 8.60
C GLY A 291 15.90 -20.48 9.19
N VAL A 292 15.50 -19.40 9.87
CA VAL A 292 16.38 -18.51 10.63
C VAL A 292 15.71 -18.12 11.95
N GLU A 293 16.49 -17.91 12.99
CA GLU A 293 16.00 -17.39 14.27
C GLU A 293 16.55 -15.98 14.44
N ASP A 294 15.78 -14.99 14.00
CA ASP A 294 16.19 -13.58 13.97
C ASP A 294 15.11 -12.61 14.52
N GLY A 295 14.05 -13.16 15.11
CA GLY A 295 12.93 -12.42 15.69
C GLY A 295 11.90 -11.96 14.68
N LEU A 296 12.03 -12.32 13.39
CA LEU A 296 11.14 -11.91 12.32
C LEU A 296 10.47 -13.13 11.65
N LEU A 297 9.23 -12.99 11.27
CA LEU A 297 8.52 -14.00 10.49
C LEU A 297 8.54 -13.60 9.01
N SER A 298 9.38 -14.25 8.19
CA SER A 298 9.46 -13.98 6.75
C SER A 298 8.15 -14.27 6.00
N ASP A 299 7.35 -15.22 6.50
CA ASP A 299 5.99 -15.47 6.04
C ASP A 299 5.10 -15.89 7.23
N PRO A 300 4.37 -14.97 7.85
CA PRO A 300 3.52 -15.23 9.02
C PRO A 300 2.48 -16.32 8.80
N ARG A 301 2.13 -16.66 7.55
CA ARG A 301 1.15 -17.70 7.21
C ARG A 301 1.64 -19.11 7.53
N LEU A 302 2.92 -19.30 7.82
CA LEU A 302 3.50 -20.54 8.32
C LEU A 302 3.18 -20.78 9.79
N CYS A 303 3.02 -19.70 10.55
CA CYS A 303 2.70 -19.75 11.97
C CYS A 303 1.25 -20.23 12.19
N ASN A 304 1.04 -21.05 13.19
CA ASN A 304 -0.28 -21.50 13.64
C ASN A 304 -0.29 -21.52 15.17
N PHE A 305 0.00 -20.37 15.77
CA PHE A 305 0.03 -20.22 17.22
C PHE A 305 -1.40 -20.17 17.78
N ASP A 306 -1.63 -20.85 18.90
CA ASP A 306 -2.90 -20.80 19.63
C ASP A 306 -2.69 -20.00 20.94
N PRO A 307 -3.31 -18.81 21.09
CA PRO A 307 -3.20 -18.00 22.29
C PRO A 307 -3.59 -18.74 23.57
N SER A 308 -4.42 -19.79 23.49
CA SER A 308 -4.80 -20.58 24.67
C SER A 308 -3.62 -21.35 25.28
N THR A 309 -2.52 -21.53 24.54
CA THR A 309 -1.31 -22.19 25.05
C THR A 309 -0.60 -21.42 26.16
N ILE A 310 -0.90 -20.12 26.28
CA ILE A 310 -0.40 -19.25 27.35
C ILE A 310 -1.55 -18.71 28.23
N GLU A 311 -2.71 -19.38 28.24
CA GLU A 311 -3.82 -19.05 29.13
C GLU A 311 -3.48 -19.34 30.59
N CYS A 312 -3.90 -18.47 31.49
CA CYS A 312 -3.71 -18.63 32.92
C CYS A 312 -4.44 -19.87 33.44
N ALA A 313 -3.84 -20.56 34.40
CA ALA A 313 -4.55 -21.63 35.12
C ALA A 313 -5.82 -21.08 35.80
N ALA A 314 -6.87 -21.89 35.91
CA ALA A 314 -8.17 -21.47 36.43
C ALA A 314 -8.14 -20.91 37.87
N ASP A 315 -7.12 -21.26 38.65
CA ASP A 315 -6.87 -20.82 40.02
C ASP A 315 -5.75 -19.76 40.13
N ALA A 316 -5.26 -19.24 39.02
CA ALA A 316 -4.21 -18.23 39.02
C ALA A 316 -4.71 -16.92 39.68
N THR A 317 -3.90 -16.43 40.61
CA THR A 317 -4.16 -15.15 41.29
C THR A 317 -3.33 -13.99 40.72
N ASP A 318 -2.38 -14.32 39.82
CA ASP A 318 -1.52 -13.40 39.10
C ASP A 318 -1.54 -13.76 37.60
N ASN A 319 -1.81 -12.80 36.77
CA ASN A 319 -1.86 -12.95 35.30
C ASN A 319 -0.72 -12.22 34.58
N SER A 320 0.32 -11.81 35.28
CA SER A 320 1.43 -11.04 34.68
C SER A 320 2.21 -11.82 33.62
N THR A 321 2.17 -13.15 33.64
CA THR A 321 2.91 -14.03 32.74
C THR A 321 2.02 -14.96 31.89
N CYS A 322 0.70 -14.79 31.94
CA CYS A 322 -0.28 -15.58 31.21
C CYS A 322 -1.46 -14.72 30.79
N LEU A 323 -2.25 -15.17 29.82
CA LEU A 323 -3.44 -14.47 29.34
C LEU A 323 -4.69 -14.92 30.08
N THR A 324 -5.58 -14.01 30.41
CA THR A 324 -6.91 -14.35 30.88
C THR A 324 -7.74 -14.97 29.75
N SER A 325 -8.77 -15.72 30.07
CA SER A 325 -9.67 -16.33 29.07
C SER A 325 -10.36 -15.30 28.17
N ALA A 326 -10.63 -14.09 28.71
CA ALA A 326 -11.18 -12.98 27.92
C ALA A 326 -10.16 -12.46 26.90
N GLU A 327 -8.88 -12.27 27.29
CA GLU A 327 -7.80 -11.87 26.40
C GLU A 327 -7.55 -12.91 25.31
N VAL A 328 -7.50 -14.21 25.66
CA VAL A 328 -7.39 -15.31 24.68
C VAL A 328 -8.51 -15.25 23.65
N THR A 329 -9.74 -15.01 24.11
CA THR A 329 -10.91 -14.90 23.23
C THR A 329 -10.79 -13.70 22.28
N ALA A 330 -10.42 -12.53 22.78
CA ALA A 330 -10.26 -11.32 21.98
C ALA A 330 -9.12 -11.47 20.94
N MET A 331 -7.93 -11.93 21.36
CA MET A 331 -6.78 -12.13 20.50
C MET A 331 -7.04 -13.18 19.42
N THR A 332 -7.76 -14.24 19.75
CA THR A 332 -8.21 -15.24 18.77
C THR A 332 -9.15 -14.62 17.71
N LYS A 333 -10.01 -13.66 18.10
CA LYS A 333 -10.86 -12.94 17.15
C LYS A 333 -10.03 -12.03 16.22
N PHE A 334 -8.97 -11.37 16.72
CA PHE A 334 -8.09 -10.53 15.91
C PHE A 334 -7.44 -11.31 14.76
N TYR A 335 -6.94 -12.51 15.02
CA TYR A 335 -6.35 -13.36 13.96
C TYR A 335 -7.38 -13.99 13.03
N ASN A 336 -8.54 -14.40 13.55
CA ASN A 336 -9.51 -15.15 12.77
C ASN A 336 -10.40 -14.29 11.88
N GLY A 337 -10.73 -13.06 12.32
CA GLY A 337 -11.71 -12.19 11.67
C GLY A 337 -13.16 -12.66 11.80
N PRO A 338 -14.10 -11.87 11.30
CA PRO A 338 -15.53 -12.15 11.41
C PRO A 338 -15.97 -13.26 10.45
N LYS A 339 -17.03 -13.99 10.88
CA LYS A 339 -17.67 -15.04 10.09
C LYS A 339 -19.17 -14.91 10.14
N ASP A 340 -19.84 -15.18 9.01
CA ASP A 340 -21.27 -15.43 8.95
C ASP A 340 -21.53 -16.87 8.48
N SER A 341 -22.36 -17.59 9.24
CA SER A 341 -22.73 -18.97 8.93
C SER A 341 -21.52 -19.89 8.60
N GLY A 342 -20.41 -19.66 9.34
CA GLY A 342 -19.15 -20.41 9.19
C GLY A 342 -18.25 -19.98 8.03
N LYS A 343 -18.66 -18.99 7.22
CA LYS A 343 -17.85 -18.43 6.12
C LYS A 343 -17.18 -17.12 6.56
N TYR A 344 -15.95 -16.94 6.17
CA TYR A 344 -15.22 -15.69 6.42
C TYR A 344 -15.85 -14.51 5.68
N LEU A 345 -15.94 -13.37 6.35
CA LEU A 345 -16.42 -12.11 5.78
C LEU A 345 -15.30 -11.27 5.18
N THR A 346 -14.05 -11.54 5.55
CA THR A 346 -12.85 -10.82 5.12
C THR A 346 -11.80 -11.77 4.55
N VAL A 347 -10.84 -11.21 3.82
CA VAL A 347 -9.75 -11.97 3.19
C VAL A 347 -8.71 -12.47 4.19
N GLY A 348 -8.55 -11.79 5.29
CA GLY A 348 -7.62 -12.03 6.38
C GLY A 348 -7.61 -10.83 7.32
N GLU A 349 -7.08 -11.03 8.51
CA GLU A 349 -6.95 -10.01 9.53
C GLU A 349 -5.47 -9.90 9.95
N GLU A 350 -5.24 -9.68 11.25
CA GLU A 350 -3.89 -9.57 11.80
C GLU A 350 -3.02 -10.77 11.48
N GLN A 351 -1.75 -10.51 11.29
CA GLN A 351 -0.76 -11.56 11.05
C GLN A 351 0.07 -11.80 12.31
N TYR A 352 0.49 -13.05 12.52
CA TYR A 352 1.41 -13.39 13.61
C TYR A 352 2.70 -12.59 13.48
N GLY A 353 3.21 -12.04 14.59
CA GLY A 353 4.36 -11.13 14.61
C GLY A 353 3.99 -9.64 14.47
N SER A 354 2.68 -9.30 14.34
CA SER A 354 2.21 -7.91 14.30
C SER A 354 1.79 -7.34 15.67
N GLU A 355 1.84 -8.12 16.72
CA GLU A 355 1.19 -7.84 18.00
C GLU A 355 1.66 -6.52 18.63
N LEU A 356 2.93 -6.16 18.47
CA LEU A 356 3.48 -4.90 18.97
C LEU A 356 2.94 -3.66 18.22
N ALA A 357 2.53 -3.85 16.97
CA ALA A 357 1.97 -2.79 16.12
C ALA A 357 0.52 -2.42 16.50
N TRP A 358 -0.19 -3.26 17.26
CA TRP A 358 -1.61 -3.06 17.59
C TRP A 358 -1.87 -1.85 18.48
N SER A 359 -0.85 -1.45 19.26
CA SER A 359 -0.94 -0.33 20.20
C SER A 359 -1.23 0.99 19.46
N GLY A 360 -2.26 1.71 19.93
CA GLY A 360 -2.73 2.96 19.33
C GLY A 360 -3.71 2.75 18.16
N VAL A 361 -3.76 1.56 17.56
CA VAL A 361 -4.68 1.25 16.45
C VAL A 361 -5.98 0.68 16.99
N PHE A 362 -5.98 -0.53 17.51
CA PHE A 362 -7.13 -1.16 18.15
C PHE A 362 -6.85 -1.71 19.55
N VAL A 363 -5.63 -1.52 20.04
CA VAL A 363 -5.19 -1.81 21.41
C VAL A 363 -4.70 -0.51 22.04
N SER A 364 -5.25 -0.17 23.20
CA SER A 364 -4.89 1.04 23.98
C SER A 364 -3.90 0.73 25.08
N ASP A 365 -3.23 1.76 25.60
CA ASP A 365 -2.37 1.67 26.78
C ASP A 365 -3.17 1.45 28.09
N SER A 366 -4.49 1.61 28.06
CA SER A 366 -5.35 1.45 29.24
C SER A 366 -6.72 0.87 28.89
N TYR A 367 -7.36 0.27 29.87
CA TYR A 367 -8.68 -0.34 29.72
C TYR A 367 -9.82 0.65 29.37
N THR A 368 -9.61 1.94 29.52
CA THR A 368 -10.57 3.01 29.20
C THR A 368 -10.07 3.95 28.10
N GLY A 369 -8.97 3.61 27.45
CA GLY A 369 -8.38 4.42 26.39
C GLY A 369 -9.14 4.31 25.07
N ASP A 370 -9.13 5.38 24.31
CA ASP A 370 -9.66 5.41 22.96
C ASP A 370 -8.75 4.60 22.02
N ILE A 371 -9.34 4.07 20.96
CA ILE A 371 -8.64 3.37 19.89
C ILE A 371 -9.03 3.96 18.54
N MET A 372 -8.03 4.09 17.67
CA MET A 372 -8.20 4.70 16.35
C MET A 372 -9.23 3.94 15.50
N SER A 373 -9.23 2.62 15.55
CA SER A 373 -10.11 1.77 14.73
C SER A 373 -11.59 2.07 14.92
N THR A 374 -12.01 2.46 16.14
CA THR A 374 -13.41 2.86 16.39
C THR A 374 -13.77 4.12 15.59
N ASN A 375 -12.90 5.14 15.67
CA ASN A 375 -13.17 6.43 15.03
C ASN A 375 -13.11 6.33 13.52
N THR A 376 -12.09 5.62 13.00
CA THR A 376 -11.91 5.39 11.56
C THR A 376 -13.10 4.63 10.97
N ALA A 377 -13.54 3.54 11.62
CA ALA A 377 -14.67 2.77 11.15
C ALA A 377 -15.96 3.61 11.15
N LEU A 378 -16.25 4.31 12.23
CA LEU A 378 -17.49 5.13 12.33
C LEU A 378 -17.50 6.28 11.32
N ALA A 379 -16.38 6.99 11.15
CA ALA A 379 -16.28 8.06 10.17
C ALA A 379 -16.54 7.53 8.75
N ALA A 380 -15.89 6.44 8.37
CA ALA A 380 -16.04 5.86 7.04
C ALA A 380 -17.44 5.27 6.81
N ILE A 381 -17.97 4.47 7.75
CA ILE A 381 -19.29 3.84 7.64
C ILE A 381 -20.39 4.89 7.49
N LYS A 382 -20.39 5.90 8.36
CA LYS A 382 -21.45 6.91 8.41
C LYS A 382 -21.48 7.80 7.17
N TYR A 383 -20.32 8.18 6.65
CA TYR A 383 -20.25 9.30 5.71
C TYR A 383 -19.79 8.92 4.31
N LEU A 384 -19.12 7.76 4.15
CA LEU A 384 -18.52 7.38 2.87
C LEU A 384 -19.04 6.05 2.31
N ILE A 385 -19.10 5.02 3.17
CA ILE A 385 -19.29 3.63 2.73
C ILE A 385 -20.76 3.32 2.46
N PHE A 386 -21.67 3.71 3.38
CA PHE A 386 -23.10 3.52 3.16
C PHE A 386 -23.64 4.57 2.19
N GLU A 387 -24.53 4.16 1.30
CA GLU A 387 -25.20 5.07 0.39
C GLU A 387 -26.13 6.03 1.16
N GLU A 388 -26.87 5.48 2.12
CA GLU A 388 -27.75 6.25 3.00
C GLU A 388 -27.04 6.53 4.33
N TYR A 389 -27.03 7.81 4.74
CA TYR A 389 -26.49 8.21 6.03
C TYR A 389 -27.28 7.56 7.19
N PRO A 390 -26.65 6.75 8.04
CA PRO A 390 -27.36 5.98 9.08
C PRO A 390 -27.81 6.82 10.29
N GLY A 391 -27.41 8.09 10.37
CA GLY A 391 -27.74 9.02 11.44
C GLY A 391 -26.62 9.21 12.48
N ASP A 392 -26.72 10.33 13.24
CA ASP A 392 -25.69 10.74 14.20
C ASP A 392 -25.47 9.72 15.32
N ASN A 393 -26.51 9.04 15.75
CA ASN A 393 -26.48 8.09 16.87
C ASN A 393 -25.97 6.69 16.48
N TYR A 394 -25.60 6.48 15.22
CA TYR A 394 -25.06 5.19 14.76
C TYR A 394 -23.73 4.87 15.42
N THR A 395 -23.60 3.65 15.94
CA THR A 395 -22.43 3.13 16.65
C THR A 395 -21.96 1.81 16.04
N LEU A 396 -20.80 1.31 16.44
CA LEU A 396 -20.33 -0.01 15.96
C LEU A 396 -21.17 -1.19 16.48
N SER A 397 -21.98 -1.00 17.53
CA SER A 397 -22.95 -2.02 17.95
C SER A 397 -24.16 -2.14 17.02
N ASP A 398 -24.38 -1.16 16.15
CA ASP A 398 -25.42 -1.18 15.12
C ASP A 398 -24.90 -1.79 13.79
N PHE A 399 -23.58 -2.00 13.65
CA PHE A 399 -22.97 -2.59 12.48
C PHE A 399 -23.06 -4.12 12.54
N ASP A 400 -23.79 -4.70 11.60
CA ASP A 400 -23.95 -6.15 11.53
C ASP A 400 -22.79 -6.80 10.74
N PHE A 401 -21.99 -7.61 11.42
CA PHE A 401 -20.93 -8.39 10.78
C PHE A 401 -21.53 -9.62 10.08
N ALA A 402 -22.24 -9.37 8.98
CA ALA A 402 -22.99 -10.38 8.24
C ALA A 402 -22.86 -10.20 6.72
N LYS A 403 -23.27 -11.22 5.98
CA LYS A 403 -23.34 -11.18 4.51
C LYS A 403 -24.25 -10.05 4.01
N SER A 404 -25.34 -9.75 4.73
CA SER A 404 -26.26 -8.63 4.39
C SER A 404 -25.52 -7.31 4.29
N THR A 405 -24.58 -7.03 5.18
CA THR A 405 -23.79 -5.81 5.16
C THR A 405 -22.83 -5.76 3.95
N ILE A 406 -22.28 -6.90 3.53
CA ILE A 406 -21.47 -6.94 2.28
C ILE A 406 -22.29 -6.45 1.07
N GLU A 407 -23.57 -6.78 1.01
CA GLU A 407 -24.46 -6.31 -0.07
C GLU A 407 -24.64 -4.79 -0.03
N LEU A 408 -24.64 -4.16 1.16
CA LEU A 408 -24.69 -2.69 1.29
C LEU A 408 -23.40 -2.02 0.79
N LEU A 409 -22.25 -2.67 0.97
CA LEU A 409 -20.96 -2.12 0.49
C LEU A 409 -20.87 -2.06 -1.04
N ARG A 410 -21.65 -2.88 -1.76
CA ARG A 410 -21.61 -2.98 -3.22
C ARG A 410 -21.99 -1.68 -3.92
N GLU A 411 -22.82 -0.85 -3.35
CA GLU A 411 -23.27 0.41 -3.94
C GLU A 411 -22.09 1.39 -4.09
N ARG A 412 -21.19 1.46 -3.09
CA ARG A 412 -20.03 2.34 -3.08
C ARG A 412 -18.74 1.68 -3.57
N HIS A 413 -18.73 0.36 -3.78
CA HIS A 413 -17.56 -0.36 -4.27
C HIS A 413 -16.98 0.22 -5.58
N PRO A 414 -17.76 0.48 -6.66
CA PRO A 414 -17.19 1.00 -7.89
C PRO A 414 -16.68 2.45 -7.81
N LEU A 415 -17.02 3.15 -6.72
CA LEU A 415 -16.57 4.52 -6.45
C LEU A 415 -15.29 4.53 -5.62
N LEU A 416 -15.28 3.81 -4.49
CA LEU A 416 -14.27 3.94 -3.42
C LEU A 416 -13.16 2.89 -3.47
N ASP A 417 -13.47 1.67 -3.92
CA ASP A 417 -12.50 0.58 -3.93
C ASP A 417 -11.64 0.59 -5.21
N ALA A 418 -10.34 0.39 -5.04
CA ALA A 418 -9.34 0.36 -6.11
C ALA A 418 -8.84 -1.08 -6.35
N VAL A 419 -9.75 -2.03 -6.63
CA VAL A 419 -9.44 -3.47 -6.66
C VAL A 419 -9.82 -4.18 -7.96
N SER A 420 -10.08 -3.44 -9.04
CA SER A 420 -10.31 -4.08 -10.34
C SER A 420 -9.09 -4.89 -10.77
N SER A 421 -9.29 -6.18 -11.02
CA SER A 421 -8.21 -7.05 -11.49
C SER A 421 -7.92 -6.94 -13.00
N ASP A 422 -8.49 -5.94 -13.68
CA ASP A 422 -8.17 -5.62 -15.07
C ASP A 422 -7.39 -4.30 -15.17
N LEU A 423 -6.08 -4.40 -15.25
CA LEU A 423 -5.16 -3.30 -15.53
C LEU A 423 -4.63 -3.33 -16.97
N SER A 424 -5.35 -3.96 -17.89
CA SER A 424 -4.88 -4.13 -19.27
C SER A 424 -4.65 -2.82 -20.02
N LYS A 425 -5.37 -1.75 -19.68
CA LYS A 425 -5.16 -0.42 -20.26
C LYS A 425 -3.86 0.20 -19.77
N PHE A 426 -3.59 0.12 -18.47
CA PHE A 426 -2.35 0.60 -17.85
C PHE A 426 -1.13 -0.16 -18.39
N HIS A 427 -1.20 -1.49 -18.45
CA HIS A 427 -0.15 -2.32 -19.05
C HIS A 427 0.11 -1.94 -20.53
N LYS A 428 -0.94 -1.75 -21.33
CA LYS A 428 -0.82 -1.34 -22.75
C LYS A 428 -0.24 0.07 -22.91
N ALA A 429 -0.47 0.96 -21.98
CA ALA A 429 0.15 2.29 -21.94
C ALA A 429 1.65 2.23 -21.62
N GLY A 430 2.18 1.09 -21.17
CA GLY A 430 3.58 0.90 -20.77
C GLY A 430 3.80 1.06 -19.27
N GLY A 431 2.76 1.34 -18.51
CA GLY A 431 2.82 1.60 -17.07
C GLY A 431 3.45 0.46 -16.25
N LYS A 432 4.12 0.81 -15.16
CA LYS A 432 4.75 -0.11 -14.21
C LYS A 432 4.18 0.10 -12.81
N LEU A 433 3.91 -1.00 -12.10
CA LEU A 433 3.32 -1.00 -10.76
C LEU A 433 4.20 -1.76 -9.78
N ILE A 434 4.64 -1.10 -8.72
CA ILE A 434 5.19 -1.75 -7.55
C ILE A 434 4.17 -1.68 -6.43
N LEU A 435 3.72 -2.84 -5.97
CA LEU A 435 2.98 -3.00 -4.72
C LEU A 435 3.97 -3.39 -3.62
N TRP A 436 3.85 -2.83 -2.43
CA TRP A 436 4.61 -3.29 -1.28
C TRP A 436 3.78 -3.24 0.00
N HIS A 437 4.09 -4.11 0.98
CA HIS A 437 3.33 -4.20 2.22
C HIS A 437 4.19 -4.76 3.35
N GLY A 438 4.09 -4.16 4.53
CA GLY A 438 4.67 -4.73 5.76
C GLY A 438 3.85 -5.93 6.25
N TRP A 439 4.51 -7.03 6.61
CA TRP A 439 3.80 -8.19 7.14
C TRP A 439 3.16 -7.94 8.51
N ALA A 440 3.67 -6.98 9.29
CA ALA A 440 3.17 -6.64 10.61
C ALA A 440 2.25 -5.41 10.61
N ASP A 441 1.62 -5.09 9.49
CA ASP A 441 0.69 -3.96 9.34
C ASP A 441 -0.61 -4.19 10.13
N PRO A 442 -0.93 -3.34 11.15
CA PRO A 442 -2.13 -3.48 11.97
C PRO A 442 -3.33 -2.69 11.43
N HIS A 443 -3.16 -1.92 10.37
CA HIS A 443 -4.21 -1.08 9.78
C HIS A 443 -4.86 -1.75 8.57
N ILE A 444 -4.04 -2.38 7.74
CA ILE A 444 -4.47 -2.99 6.48
C ILE A 444 -3.86 -4.38 6.40
N SER A 445 -4.68 -5.40 6.39
CA SER A 445 -4.16 -6.76 6.27
C SER A 445 -3.36 -6.94 4.99
N PRO A 446 -2.07 -7.36 5.04
CA PRO A 446 -1.27 -7.65 3.85
C PRO A 446 -1.87 -8.76 2.98
N ARG A 447 -2.79 -9.56 3.57
CA ARG A 447 -3.57 -10.56 2.85
C ARG A 447 -4.44 -9.94 1.75
N THR A 448 -4.87 -8.69 1.93
CA THR A 448 -5.65 -7.95 0.91
C THR A 448 -4.81 -7.70 -0.33
N THR A 449 -3.56 -7.23 -0.16
CA THR A 449 -2.64 -6.98 -1.27
C THR A 449 -2.25 -8.28 -1.99
N ILE A 450 -2.02 -9.36 -1.23
CA ILE A 450 -1.76 -10.70 -1.82
C ILE A 450 -2.97 -11.17 -2.63
N ALA A 451 -4.19 -11.03 -2.11
CA ALA A 451 -5.41 -11.43 -2.81
C ALA A 451 -5.62 -10.63 -4.10
N TYR A 452 -5.28 -9.35 -4.09
CA TYR A 452 -5.31 -8.51 -5.29
C TYR A 452 -4.27 -8.97 -6.33
N HIS A 453 -3.03 -9.21 -5.93
CA HIS A 453 -2.00 -9.79 -6.81
C HIS A 453 -2.45 -11.12 -7.42
N GLU A 454 -3.02 -12.03 -6.62
CA GLU A 454 -3.57 -13.31 -7.10
C GLU A 454 -4.74 -13.10 -8.09
N ALA A 455 -5.60 -12.10 -7.84
CA ALA A 455 -6.70 -11.75 -8.73
C ALA A 455 -6.20 -11.17 -10.06
N LEU A 456 -5.20 -10.28 -10.04
CA LEU A 456 -4.51 -9.78 -11.24
C LEU A 456 -3.89 -10.93 -12.03
N GLN A 457 -3.14 -11.82 -11.36
CA GLN A 457 -2.54 -12.99 -12.02
C GLN A 457 -3.59 -13.91 -12.65
N LYS A 458 -4.70 -14.13 -11.96
CA LYS A 458 -5.81 -14.97 -12.45
C LYS A 458 -6.50 -14.36 -13.68
N ASN A 459 -6.70 -13.05 -13.70
CA ASN A 459 -7.43 -12.36 -14.77
C ASN A 459 -6.54 -12.04 -15.97
N MET A 460 -5.33 -11.52 -15.75
CA MET A 460 -4.44 -11.05 -16.81
C MET A 460 -3.41 -12.11 -17.26
N GLY A 461 -3.17 -13.11 -16.44
CA GLY A 461 -2.16 -14.16 -16.65
C GLY A 461 -0.77 -13.77 -16.12
N LYS A 462 -0.04 -14.77 -15.64
CA LYS A 462 1.27 -14.60 -14.99
C LYS A 462 2.31 -13.89 -15.88
N SER A 463 2.32 -14.20 -17.18
CA SER A 463 3.31 -13.59 -18.11
C SER A 463 3.08 -12.10 -18.22
N ALA A 464 1.84 -11.67 -18.49
CA ALA A 464 1.50 -10.27 -18.62
C ALA A 464 1.76 -9.52 -17.29
N LEU A 465 1.37 -10.11 -16.16
CA LEU A 465 1.59 -9.50 -14.84
C LEU A 465 3.08 -9.24 -14.58
N ASN A 466 3.94 -10.20 -14.86
CA ASN A 466 5.39 -10.07 -14.68
C ASN A 466 6.05 -8.96 -15.54
N GLU A 467 5.38 -8.48 -16.59
CA GLU A 467 5.89 -7.41 -17.45
C GLU A 467 5.71 -6.02 -16.83
N PHE A 468 4.74 -5.87 -15.91
CA PHE A 468 4.40 -4.56 -15.39
C PHE A 468 4.16 -4.48 -13.88
N GLU A 469 4.12 -5.60 -13.14
CA GLU A 469 3.82 -5.58 -11.69
C GLU A 469 4.88 -6.33 -10.88
N ARG A 470 5.19 -5.80 -9.69
CA ARG A 470 5.97 -6.45 -8.63
C ARG A 470 5.27 -6.22 -7.29
N LEU A 471 5.20 -7.28 -6.46
CA LEU A 471 4.75 -7.20 -5.07
C LEU A 471 5.91 -7.53 -4.14
N TYR A 472 6.22 -6.65 -3.19
CA TYR A 472 7.20 -6.86 -2.13
C TYR A 472 6.50 -6.95 -0.78
N LEU A 473 6.86 -7.97 0.02
CA LEU A 473 6.36 -8.16 1.38
C LEU A 473 7.52 -8.07 2.36
N LEU A 474 7.43 -7.17 3.34
CA LEU A 474 8.52 -6.79 4.23
C LEU A 474 8.31 -7.41 5.61
N PRO A 475 9.15 -8.39 6.04
CA PRO A 475 9.05 -9.02 7.35
C PRO A 475 9.21 -8.01 8.50
N GLY A 476 8.33 -8.10 9.51
CA GLY A 476 8.38 -7.27 10.71
C GLY A 476 8.17 -5.77 10.49
N VAL A 477 7.78 -5.35 9.30
CA VAL A 477 7.47 -3.95 8.98
C VAL A 477 6.00 -3.67 9.23
N TYR A 478 5.72 -2.52 9.87
CA TYR A 478 4.38 -2.04 10.21
C TYR A 478 3.72 -1.31 9.03
N HIS A 479 2.70 -0.53 9.33
CA HIS A 479 2.00 0.26 8.32
C HIS A 479 2.88 1.38 7.77
N CYS A 480 3.18 1.34 6.48
CA CYS A 480 4.01 2.32 5.77
C CYS A 480 5.46 2.48 6.24
N GLY A 481 5.95 1.64 7.14
CA GLY A 481 7.32 1.70 7.66
C GLY A 481 7.40 1.37 9.14
N ASN A 482 8.58 1.56 9.74
CA ASN A 482 8.90 1.19 11.12
C ASN A 482 8.67 -0.31 11.40
N GLY A 483 8.74 -0.72 12.66
CA GLY A 483 8.56 -2.12 13.09
C GLY A 483 9.86 -2.74 13.58
N GLU A 484 9.82 -4.05 13.82
CA GLU A 484 10.97 -4.84 14.29
C GLU A 484 11.92 -5.17 13.14
N GLY A 485 11.38 -5.21 11.90
CA GLY A 485 12.18 -5.48 10.69
C GLY A 485 12.84 -4.24 10.11
N PRO A 486 13.83 -4.41 9.22
CA PRO A 486 14.47 -3.31 8.51
C PRO A 486 13.46 -2.67 7.54
N SER A 487 13.04 -1.44 7.84
CA SER A 487 11.92 -0.76 7.16
C SER A 487 12.32 0.36 6.22
N ALA A 488 13.58 0.82 6.25
CA ALA A 488 14.08 1.78 5.27
C ALA A 488 14.27 1.08 3.92
N ILE A 489 13.59 1.58 2.88
CA ILE A 489 13.58 0.99 1.54
C ILE A 489 13.56 2.07 0.47
N ASP A 490 14.31 1.88 -0.59
CA ASP A 490 14.22 2.67 -1.82
C ASP A 490 13.51 1.85 -2.91
N LEU A 491 12.32 2.27 -3.28
CA LEU A 491 11.57 1.73 -4.42
C LEU A 491 11.49 2.74 -5.58
N VAL A 492 11.94 3.97 -5.34
CA VAL A 492 11.98 5.01 -6.38
C VAL A 492 13.05 4.69 -7.41
N THR A 493 14.30 4.51 -7.00
CA THR A 493 15.41 4.19 -7.92
C THR A 493 15.10 2.99 -8.81
N PRO A 494 14.69 1.80 -8.30
CA PRO A 494 14.36 0.67 -9.17
C PRO A 494 13.10 0.91 -10.03
N MET A 495 12.17 1.77 -9.64
CA MET A 495 11.05 2.17 -10.48
C MET A 495 11.53 3.02 -11.67
N LEU A 496 12.44 3.98 -11.43
CA LEU A 496 13.04 4.77 -12.51
C LEU A 496 13.76 3.87 -13.52
N GLU A 497 14.59 2.94 -13.04
CA GLU A 497 15.29 1.97 -13.90
C GLU A 497 14.29 1.14 -14.72
N TRP A 498 13.19 0.73 -14.12
CA TRP A 498 12.20 -0.07 -14.82
C TRP A 498 11.45 0.71 -15.90
N VAL A 499 11.00 1.93 -15.60
CA VAL A 499 10.28 2.78 -16.55
C VAL A 499 11.21 3.31 -17.65
N GLU A 500 12.37 3.85 -17.26
CA GLU A 500 13.22 4.62 -18.17
C GLU A 500 14.19 3.75 -18.97
N SER A 501 14.64 2.61 -18.42
CA SER A 501 15.59 1.70 -19.10
C SER A 501 15.04 0.30 -19.37
N GLY A 502 13.84 -0.01 -18.87
CA GLY A 502 13.20 -1.32 -19.05
C GLY A 502 13.76 -2.40 -18.11
N THR A 503 14.60 -2.06 -17.13
CA THR A 503 15.22 -3.01 -16.20
C THR A 503 14.27 -3.27 -15.03
N ALA A 504 13.55 -4.39 -15.07
CA ALA A 504 12.61 -4.75 -14.02
C ALA A 504 13.33 -5.10 -12.70
N PRO A 505 12.88 -4.57 -11.54
CA PRO A 505 13.52 -4.87 -10.27
C PRO A 505 13.32 -6.35 -9.86
N ASP A 506 14.36 -6.96 -9.31
CA ASP A 506 14.32 -8.29 -8.68
C ASP A 506 14.50 -8.17 -7.16
N ALA A 507 15.72 -8.03 -6.66
CA ALA A 507 15.97 -7.80 -5.25
C ALA A 507 15.99 -6.31 -4.94
N VAL A 508 15.35 -5.92 -3.82
CA VAL A 508 15.51 -4.60 -3.20
C VAL A 508 16.06 -4.81 -1.80
N GLU A 509 17.05 -4.04 -1.40
CA GLU A 509 17.61 -4.12 -0.04
C GLU A 509 16.84 -3.20 0.91
N THR A 510 16.49 -3.73 2.07
CA THR A 510 15.96 -2.94 3.19
C THR A 510 17.03 -2.79 4.26
N SER A 511 16.95 -1.71 5.01
CA SER A 511 17.87 -1.47 6.14
C SER A 511 17.13 -0.90 7.36
N THR A 512 17.79 -0.98 8.52
CA THR A 512 17.32 -0.26 9.69
C THR A 512 17.34 1.25 9.38
N PRO A 513 16.27 2.00 9.65
CA PRO A 513 16.25 3.45 9.44
C PRO A 513 17.38 4.15 10.21
N ALA A 514 17.97 5.18 9.61
CA ALA A 514 19.09 5.94 10.22
C ALA A 514 18.68 6.66 11.52
N SER A 515 17.41 6.99 11.68
CA SER A 515 16.83 7.50 12.92
C SER A 515 15.62 6.64 13.27
N THR A 516 15.71 5.88 14.34
CA THR A 516 14.54 5.32 15.00
C THR A 516 13.94 6.42 15.86
N GLY A 517 13.18 7.33 15.24
CA GLY A 517 12.29 8.19 16.02
C GLY A 517 11.30 7.31 16.78
N ASP A 518 10.97 7.70 18.03
CA ASP A 518 10.00 6.96 18.89
C ASP A 518 8.58 6.87 18.29
N SER A 519 8.34 7.45 17.11
CA SER A 519 7.08 7.32 16.37
C SER A 519 7.07 6.04 15.55
N LYS A 520 6.68 4.94 16.15
CA LYS A 520 6.23 3.77 15.40
C LYS A 520 4.95 4.18 14.67
N PHE A 521 4.96 4.21 13.34
CA PHE A 521 3.75 4.47 12.57
C PHE A 521 2.77 3.33 12.86
N GLY A 522 1.61 3.64 13.42
CA GLY A 522 0.72 2.66 14.03
C GLY A 522 0.76 2.67 15.56
N GLN A 523 1.82 3.19 16.19
CA GLN A 523 1.81 3.56 17.59
C GLN A 523 1.74 5.07 17.70
N TRP A 524 0.64 5.59 18.19
CA TRP A 524 0.52 6.99 18.58
C TRP A 524 1.56 7.30 19.65
N ALA A 525 2.39 8.31 19.41
CA ALA A 525 3.33 8.77 20.41
C ALA A 525 2.61 8.98 21.74
N LYS A 526 3.17 8.51 22.85
CA LYS A 526 2.73 8.83 24.21
C LYS A 526 2.82 10.34 24.41
N SER A 527 1.83 11.10 23.94
CA SER A 527 1.67 12.50 24.31
C SER A 527 0.32 12.67 24.97
N GLY A 528 0.37 13.03 26.22
CA GLY A 528 -0.78 13.36 27.01
C GLY A 528 -1.64 14.43 26.36
N SER A 529 -2.96 14.22 26.48
CA SER A 529 -4.06 15.15 26.27
C SER A 529 -4.36 15.64 24.84
N GLY A 530 -5.41 15.12 24.26
CA GLY A 530 -6.17 15.80 23.21
C GLY A 530 -6.60 14.85 22.11
N ALA A 531 -7.91 14.79 21.86
CA ALA A 531 -8.53 14.09 20.75
C ALA A 531 -7.74 14.31 19.46
N GLY A 532 -7.04 13.26 18.97
CA GLY A 532 -6.11 13.37 17.86
C GLY A 532 -6.62 12.64 16.65
N GLY A 533 -6.79 13.39 15.58
CA GLY A 533 -6.64 12.87 14.23
C GLY A 533 -5.16 12.54 13.95
N PRO A 534 -4.82 11.94 12.79
CA PRO A 534 -3.44 11.71 12.39
C PRO A 534 -2.63 13.01 12.51
N PRO A 535 -1.35 12.97 12.94
CA PRO A 535 -0.55 14.17 13.10
C PRO A 535 -0.52 14.95 11.78
N SER A 536 -0.88 16.23 11.85
CA SER A 536 -0.69 17.13 10.72
C SER A 536 0.82 17.20 10.42
N GLY A 537 1.21 17.30 9.14
CA GLY A 537 2.61 17.35 8.71
C GLY A 537 3.51 18.31 9.50
N ALA A 538 2.93 19.39 10.08
CA ALA A 538 3.62 20.31 10.99
C ALA A 538 3.99 19.69 12.35
N ALA A 539 3.37 18.60 12.77
CA ALA A 539 3.74 17.88 14.01
C ALA A 539 4.89 16.90 13.75
N LEU A 540 4.94 16.27 12.58
CA LEU A 540 6.09 15.46 12.15
C LEU A 540 7.36 16.32 12.08
N GLN A 541 7.27 17.50 11.47
CA GLN A 541 8.40 18.43 11.32
C GLN A 541 8.93 18.93 12.67
N ARG A 542 8.06 19.20 13.65
CA ARG A 542 8.48 19.65 15.00
C ARG A 542 9.17 18.55 15.81
N ASN A 543 8.84 17.30 15.61
CA ASN A 543 9.50 16.18 16.30
C ASN A 543 10.90 15.91 15.73
N LEU A 544 11.12 16.10 14.43
CA LEU A 544 12.44 15.98 13.81
C LEU A 544 13.43 17.07 14.26
N GLU A 545 12.95 18.28 14.57
CA GLU A 545 13.82 19.39 15.03
C GLU A 545 14.18 19.33 16.52
N THR A 546 13.38 18.65 17.36
CA THR A 546 13.60 18.59 18.81
C THR A 546 14.53 17.46 19.27
N GLU A 547 14.74 16.42 18.46
CA GLU A 547 15.54 15.25 18.86
C GLU A 547 17.01 15.29 18.41
N ALA A 548 17.41 16.25 17.59
CA ALA A 548 18.83 16.46 17.23
C ALA A 548 19.70 16.88 18.44
N SER A 549 19.14 17.10 19.63
CA SER A 549 19.84 17.64 20.80
C SER A 549 20.03 16.67 21.96
N ALA A 550 19.55 15.44 21.92
CA ALA A 550 19.61 14.52 23.04
C ALA A 550 19.97 13.07 22.67
N SER A 551 21.21 12.83 22.28
CA SER A 551 21.85 11.53 22.60
C SER A 551 23.36 11.58 22.48
N THR A 552 24.01 11.76 23.59
CA THR A 552 25.39 11.34 23.78
C THR A 552 25.37 10.25 24.86
N SER A 553 25.31 9.01 24.43
CA SER A 553 25.86 7.76 25.00
C SER A 553 24.95 6.56 24.68
N GLY A 554 25.20 5.88 23.62
CA GLY A 554 24.59 4.59 23.29
C GLY A 554 25.52 3.84 22.33
N SER A 555 25.77 2.57 22.60
CA SER A 555 26.37 1.62 21.67
C SER A 555 25.78 1.84 20.27
N ALA A 556 26.62 1.90 19.23
CA ALA A 556 26.16 1.98 17.86
C ALA A 556 25.14 0.86 17.62
N ALA A 557 23.90 1.23 17.29
CA ALA A 557 22.89 0.25 16.93
C ALA A 557 23.40 -0.57 15.74
N THR A 558 23.26 -1.89 15.81
CA THR A 558 23.64 -2.78 14.71
C THR A 558 22.72 -2.49 13.53
N THR A 559 23.26 -2.05 12.40
CA THR A 559 22.49 -1.88 11.17
C THR A 559 22.09 -3.27 10.68
N VAL A 560 20.80 -3.53 10.61
CA VAL A 560 20.26 -4.73 9.97
C VAL A 560 19.97 -4.42 8.52
N THR A 561 20.39 -5.29 7.61
CA THR A 561 20.03 -5.23 6.19
C THR A 561 19.39 -6.54 5.75
N ARG A 562 18.44 -6.48 4.82
CA ARG A 562 17.72 -7.67 4.30
C ARG A 562 17.36 -7.47 2.83
N PRO A 563 17.64 -8.45 1.94
CA PRO A 563 17.09 -8.40 0.60
C PRO A 563 15.62 -8.82 0.63
N VAL A 564 14.77 -8.10 -0.10
CA VAL A 564 13.37 -8.47 -0.33
C VAL A 564 13.20 -8.78 -1.81
N TYR A 565 12.51 -9.85 -2.12
CA TYR A 565 12.30 -10.33 -3.49
C TYR A 565 10.82 -10.22 -3.89
N PRO A 566 10.52 -10.11 -5.20
CA PRO A 566 9.15 -10.14 -5.67
C PRO A 566 8.42 -11.41 -5.22
N TYR A 567 7.23 -11.22 -4.64
CA TYR A 567 6.36 -12.31 -4.21
C TYR A 567 6.11 -13.33 -5.36
N PRO A 568 6.12 -14.64 -5.10
CA PRO A 568 6.15 -15.29 -3.79
C PRO A 568 7.55 -15.71 -3.29
N ALA A 569 8.64 -15.18 -3.87
CA ALA A 569 9.99 -15.47 -3.41
C ALA A 569 10.26 -14.75 -2.07
N VAL A 570 11.13 -15.35 -1.25
CA VAL A 570 11.54 -14.80 0.04
C VAL A 570 13.07 -14.76 0.15
N ALA A 571 13.59 -13.98 1.08
CA ALA A 571 14.99 -14.05 1.46
C ALA A 571 15.24 -15.37 2.21
N LYS A 572 16.20 -16.16 1.75
CA LYS A 572 16.61 -17.41 2.38
C LYS A 572 18.02 -17.27 2.91
N TYR A 573 18.18 -17.46 4.21
CA TYR A 573 19.49 -17.45 4.85
C TYR A 573 20.38 -18.58 4.32
N LYS A 574 21.66 -18.26 4.04
CA LYS A 574 22.65 -19.21 3.50
C LYS A 574 23.19 -20.20 4.53
N GLY A 575 22.81 -20.04 5.81
CA GLY A 575 23.24 -20.91 6.92
C GLY A 575 24.62 -20.58 7.48
N ALA A 576 25.23 -19.46 7.09
CA ALA A 576 26.51 -18.99 7.60
C ALA A 576 26.64 -17.46 7.44
N GLY A 577 27.32 -16.82 8.37
CA GLY A 577 27.52 -15.37 8.41
C GLY A 577 26.57 -14.68 9.42
N ASP A 578 26.59 -13.36 9.45
CA ASP A 578 25.72 -12.57 10.31
C ASP A 578 24.30 -12.54 9.73
N VAL A 579 23.30 -12.90 10.51
CA VAL A 579 21.89 -12.86 10.11
C VAL A 579 21.38 -11.42 9.89
N ASN A 580 22.12 -10.42 10.33
CA ASN A 580 21.81 -9.01 10.13
C ASN A 580 22.40 -8.42 8.85
N ASP A 581 23.11 -9.21 8.03
CA ASP A 581 23.76 -8.75 6.80
C ASP A 581 23.08 -9.39 5.58
N ALA A 582 22.48 -8.56 4.72
CA ALA A 582 21.84 -8.96 3.46
C ALA A 582 22.71 -9.87 2.58
N ALA A 583 24.05 -9.71 2.62
CA ALA A 583 24.99 -10.53 1.86
C ALA A 583 24.92 -12.04 2.22
N ASN A 584 24.37 -12.39 3.38
CA ASN A 584 24.24 -13.77 3.85
C ASN A 584 22.90 -14.42 3.49
N PHE A 585 22.11 -13.74 2.66
CA PHE A 585 20.86 -14.26 2.12
C PHE A 585 20.94 -14.49 0.61
N GLU A 586 20.07 -15.32 0.11
CA GLU A 586 19.87 -15.61 -1.31
C GLU A 586 18.38 -15.66 -1.64
N LYS A 587 18.02 -15.57 -2.91
CA LYS A 587 16.64 -15.72 -3.35
C LYS A 587 16.15 -17.15 -3.07
N GLY A 588 15.16 -17.29 -2.19
CA GLY A 588 14.47 -18.53 -1.90
C GLY A 588 13.21 -18.72 -2.76
N GLY A 589 12.62 -19.90 -2.65
CA GLY A 589 11.27 -20.16 -3.19
C GLY A 589 10.17 -19.67 -2.25
N ALA A 590 8.91 -19.83 -2.68
CA ALA A 590 7.75 -19.58 -1.82
C ALA A 590 7.78 -20.50 -0.59
N LEU A 591 7.65 -19.94 0.60
CA LEU A 591 7.50 -20.71 1.84
C LEU A 591 6.05 -21.19 1.99
N TYR A 592 5.10 -20.37 1.64
CA TYR A 592 3.67 -20.66 1.70
C TYR A 592 3.10 -20.79 0.28
N THR A 593 2.45 -21.92 -0.01
CA THR A 593 2.01 -22.26 -1.37
C THR A 593 0.49 -22.35 -1.53
N LYS A 594 -0.27 -22.14 -0.43
CA LYS A 594 -1.74 -22.11 -0.50
C LYS A 594 -2.19 -20.72 -0.97
N THR A 595 -3.22 -20.68 -1.78
CA THR A 595 -3.90 -19.44 -2.17
C THR A 595 -4.59 -18.79 -0.98
N THR A 596 -4.93 -17.54 -1.14
CA THR A 596 -5.76 -16.80 -0.18
C THR A 596 -7.04 -17.58 0.16
N ARG A 597 -7.47 -17.52 1.41
CA ARG A 597 -8.70 -18.18 1.89
C ARG A 597 -9.93 -17.69 1.13
N SER A 598 -10.90 -18.59 0.89
CA SER A 598 -12.20 -18.20 0.36
C SER A 598 -12.99 -17.40 1.39
N TRP A 599 -13.63 -16.31 0.96
CA TRP A 599 -14.42 -15.40 1.77
C TRP A 599 -15.60 -14.83 0.97
N LEU A 600 -16.56 -14.18 1.64
CA LEU A 600 -17.82 -13.82 0.99
C LEU A 600 -17.73 -12.62 0.04
N GLY A 601 -16.68 -11.82 0.14
CA GLY A 601 -16.44 -10.65 -0.72
C GLY A 601 -15.39 -10.87 -1.80
N GLU A 602 -14.94 -12.10 -2.08
CA GLU A 602 -13.85 -12.35 -3.06
C GLU A 602 -14.18 -11.87 -4.48
N ASP A 603 -15.44 -11.69 -4.80
CA ASP A 603 -15.88 -11.19 -6.10
C ASP A 603 -15.70 -9.67 -6.28
N PHE A 604 -15.39 -8.91 -5.22
CA PHE A 604 -15.01 -7.50 -5.32
C PHE A 604 -13.71 -7.31 -6.13
N PHE A 605 -12.84 -8.29 -6.15
CA PHE A 605 -11.62 -8.26 -6.97
C PHE A 605 -11.84 -8.58 -8.46
N LYS A 606 -13.07 -8.86 -8.91
CA LYS A 606 -13.34 -9.04 -10.34
C LYS A 606 -13.23 -7.71 -11.07
N PRO A 607 -12.97 -7.73 -12.39
CA PRO A 607 -13.09 -6.53 -13.21
C PRO A 607 -14.46 -5.88 -13.07
N TYR A 608 -14.49 -4.57 -12.87
CA TYR A 608 -15.72 -3.77 -12.81
C TYR A 608 -15.53 -2.46 -13.58
N THR A 609 -16.63 -1.79 -13.89
CA THR A 609 -16.61 -0.45 -14.47
C THR A 609 -16.69 0.56 -13.33
N PRO A 610 -15.66 1.38 -13.11
CA PRO A 610 -15.71 2.43 -12.11
C PRO A 610 -16.86 3.41 -12.37
N THR A 611 -17.58 3.80 -11.32
CA THR A 611 -18.64 4.83 -11.41
C THR A 611 -18.03 6.23 -11.35
N LYS A 612 -18.77 7.23 -11.86
CA LYS A 612 -18.36 8.63 -11.80
C LYS A 612 -18.90 9.36 -10.55
N ALA A 613 -19.98 8.84 -10.00
CA ALA A 613 -20.62 9.32 -8.76
C ALA A 613 -21.47 8.21 -8.15
#